data_9f3c1194715db9a5297a36c3d789f3a8
#
_entry.id   9f3c1194715db9a5297a36c3d789f3a8
#
_cell.length_a   1.000
_cell.length_b   1.000
_cell.length_c   1.000
_cell.angle_alpha   90.00
_cell.angle_beta   90.00
_cell.angle_gamma   90.00
#
_symmetry.space_group_name_H-M   'P 1'
#
loop_
_entity.id
_entity.type
_entity.pdbx_description
1 polymer ?
#
loop_
_entity_poly.entity_id
_entity_poly.type
_entity_poly.pdbx_seq_one_letter_code
_entity_poly.pdbx_strand_id
1 'polypeptide(L)'
;IKTGQILISPDDTEQRRRALNVRRTFDNLFKLKAIPIVNENDTTATAEIKYGDNDRLAARVAQIIGADTLIILSDVDGLYDKSKKRKIIKTVTKIDSSINALIDNRKNAYGSGGIATKLDAARICINAGCHMFIGNGVKNSPINHMIENKLYTHFIPKISSLDAKKKWIISSLNSFGKIYIDKGAAKALNYGKSLLAAGIVRIEGVFEKGENILIVDENNKQLARGLSSFTSSEI
;
A
#
# COMPACT_ATOMS: atom_id res chain seq x y z
N ILE A 1 3.08 -8.37 25.49
CA ILE A 1 2.74 -8.11 24.06
C ILE A 1 3.73 -8.91 23.22
N LYS A 2 3.22 -9.71 22.25
CA LYS A 2 4.08 -10.42 21.28
C LYS A 2 4.45 -9.45 20.17
N THR A 3 5.68 -9.51 19.69
CA THR A 3 6.17 -8.70 18.56
C THR A 3 6.86 -9.60 17.54
N GLY A 4 6.88 -9.15 16.27
CA GLY A 4 7.62 -9.82 15.20
C GLY A 4 8.36 -8.78 14.36
N GLN A 5 9.68 -8.93 14.22
CA GLN A 5 10.47 -8.07 13.36
C GLN A 5 10.31 -8.48 11.89
N ILE A 6 10.14 -7.50 11.02
CA ILE A 6 10.10 -7.68 9.57
C ILE A 6 11.10 -6.69 8.95
N LEU A 7 12.09 -7.23 8.22
CA LEU A 7 13.02 -6.43 7.46
C LEU A 7 12.64 -6.48 5.98
N ILE A 8 12.51 -5.30 5.36
CA ILE A 8 11.96 -5.12 4.00
C ILE A 8 12.97 -4.36 3.15
N SER A 9 13.26 -4.89 1.96
CA SER A 9 14.03 -4.19 0.92
C SER A 9 13.07 -3.54 -0.09
N PRO A 10 13.50 -2.53 -0.88
CA PRO A 10 12.67 -1.92 -1.92
C PRO A 10 12.06 -2.93 -2.88
N ASP A 11 12.83 -3.91 -3.35
CA ASP A 11 12.37 -4.99 -4.20
C ASP A 11 11.18 -5.77 -3.64
N ASP A 12 11.11 -5.92 -2.31
CA ASP A 12 10.04 -6.66 -1.64
C ASP A 12 8.70 -5.93 -1.74
N THR A 13 8.72 -4.63 -2.04
CA THR A 13 7.51 -3.82 -2.21
C THR A 13 7.19 -3.51 -3.67
N GLU A 14 8.17 -3.58 -4.56
CA GLU A 14 8.01 -3.27 -5.99
C GLU A 14 7.67 -4.52 -6.80
N GLN A 15 8.26 -5.67 -6.44
CA GLN A 15 7.95 -6.94 -7.08
C GLN A 15 6.70 -7.56 -6.46
N ARG A 16 5.66 -7.73 -7.28
CA ARG A 16 4.35 -8.20 -6.83
C ARG A 16 4.40 -9.49 -6.00
N ARG A 17 5.15 -10.49 -6.46
CA ARG A 17 5.28 -11.79 -5.77
C ARG A 17 5.84 -11.61 -4.35
N ARG A 18 6.89 -10.78 -4.22
CA ARG A 18 7.51 -10.47 -2.94
C ARG A 18 6.56 -9.68 -2.06
N ALA A 19 5.87 -8.67 -2.58
CA ALA A 19 4.88 -7.90 -1.85
C ALA A 19 3.74 -8.77 -1.28
N LEU A 20 3.29 -9.78 -2.02
CA LEU A 20 2.31 -10.74 -1.53
C LEU A 20 2.85 -11.62 -0.40
N ASN A 21 4.13 -12.02 -0.45
CA ASN A 21 4.76 -12.77 0.65
C ASN A 21 4.90 -11.89 1.89
N VAL A 22 5.31 -10.63 1.73
CA VAL A 22 5.33 -9.64 2.81
C VAL A 22 3.94 -9.56 3.45
N ARG A 23 2.89 -9.34 2.65
CA ARG A 23 1.51 -9.29 3.16
C ARG A 23 1.11 -10.53 3.95
N ARG A 24 1.40 -11.74 3.44
CA ARG A 24 1.12 -12.99 4.15
C ARG A 24 1.83 -13.08 5.51
N THR A 25 3.05 -12.58 5.59
CA THR A 25 3.81 -12.51 6.85
C THR A 25 3.08 -11.62 7.86
N PHE A 26 2.62 -10.43 7.44
CA PHE A 26 1.79 -9.56 8.29
C PHE A 26 0.50 -10.24 8.72
N ASP A 27 -0.24 -10.83 7.79
CA ASP A 27 -1.50 -11.52 8.08
C ASP A 27 -1.31 -12.65 9.12
N ASN A 28 -0.19 -13.38 9.04
CA ASN A 28 0.14 -14.44 10.01
C ASN A 28 0.50 -13.86 11.38
N LEU A 29 1.28 -12.78 11.45
CA LEU A 29 1.58 -12.10 12.72
C LEU A 29 0.30 -11.58 13.38
N PHE A 30 -0.60 -10.98 12.62
CA PHE A 30 -1.90 -10.52 13.14
C PHE A 30 -2.76 -11.67 13.67
N LYS A 31 -2.80 -12.82 12.99
CA LYS A 31 -3.48 -14.04 13.50
C LYS A 31 -2.90 -14.52 14.82
N LEU A 32 -1.58 -14.38 15.00
CA LEU A 32 -0.88 -14.70 16.25
C LEU A 32 -1.01 -13.61 17.32
N LYS A 33 -1.77 -12.54 17.03
CA LYS A 33 -1.90 -11.33 17.87
C LYS A 33 -0.54 -10.71 18.23
N ALA A 34 0.42 -10.76 17.30
CA ALA A 34 1.72 -10.13 17.41
C ALA A 34 1.71 -8.78 16.68
N ILE A 35 2.44 -7.82 17.25
CA ILE A 35 2.63 -6.50 16.61
C ILE A 35 3.85 -6.58 15.68
N PRO A 36 3.69 -6.36 14.36
CA PRO A 36 4.83 -6.27 13.46
C PRO A 36 5.64 -5.01 13.72
N ILE A 37 6.96 -5.16 13.84
CA ILE A 37 7.92 -4.05 13.90
C ILE A 37 8.74 -4.11 12.62
N VAL A 38 8.64 -3.06 11.80
CA VAL A 38 9.21 -3.04 10.45
C VAL A 38 10.37 -2.08 10.36
N ASN A 39 11.42 -2.48 9.67
CA ASN A 39 12.51 -1.58 9.25
C ASN A 39 13.04 -2.00 7.88
N GLU A 40 13.86 -1.14 7.27
CA GLU A 40 14.59 -1.48 6.05
C GLU A 40 15.61 -2.58 6.34
N ASN A 41 15.82 -3.49 5.36
CA ASN A 41 16.86 -4.49 5.43
C ASN A 41 18.20 -3.88 4.96
N ASP A 42 18.83 -3.11 5.83
CA ASP A 42 20.10 -2.43 5.53
C ASP A 42 21.26 -3.37 5.22
N THR A 43 21.17 -4.67 5.60
CA THR A 43 22.22 -5.68 5.33
C THR A 43 22.29 -6.06 3.86
N THR A 44 21.18 -5.97 3.14
CA THR A 44 21.10 -6.36 1.71
C THR A 44 20.87 -5.17 0.79
N ALA A 45 20.57 -4.01 1.35
CA ALA A 45 20.33 -2.79 0.59
C ALA A 45 21.67 -2.14 0.18
N THR A 46 21.92 -2.04 -1.13
CA THR A 46 23.03 -1.22 -1.64
C THR A 46 22.64 0.26 -1.63
N ALA A 47 23.63 1.16 -1.71
CA ALA A 47 23.39 2.61 -1.71
C ALA A 47 22.44 3.06 -2.83
N GLU A 48 22.35 2.30 -3.92
CA GLU A 48 21.51 2.56 -5.10
C GLU A 48 20.07 2.05 -4.93
N ILE A 49 19.83 1.14 -3.98
CA ILE A 49 18.55 0.42 -3.80
C ILE A 49 17.98 0.67 -2.38
N LYS A 50 18.26 1.79 -1.77
CA LYS A 50 17.72 2.14 -0.45
C LYS A 50 16.43 2.96 -0.58
N TYR A 51 15.49 2.73 0.34
CA TYR A 51 14.38 3.68 0.51
C TYR A 51 14.91 5.07 0.90
N GLY A 52 16.01 5.10 1.62
CA GLY A 52 16.65 6.31 2.11
C GLY A 52 15.82 7.10 3.13
N ASP A 53 14.59 6.65 3.40
CA ASP A 53 13.67 7.30 4.32
C ASP A 53 12.55 6.33 4.76
N ASN A 54 12.34 6.24 6.06
CA ASN A 54 11.30 5.39 6.65
C ASN A 54 9.87 5.85 6.34
N ASP A 55 9.65 7.12 5.94
CA ASP A 55 8.32 7.60 5.55
C ASP A 55 7.82 6.86 4.30
N ARG A 56 8.69 6.70 3.29
CA ARG A 56 8.36 5.96 2.06
C ARG A 56 8.17 4.47 2.34
N LEU A 57 9.04 3.88 3.16
CA LEU A 57 8.90 2.49 3.60
C LEU A 57 7.55 2.28 4.29
N ALA A 58 7.20 3.11 5.27
CA ALA A 58 5.94 3.04 6.00
C ALA A 58 4.73 3.14 5.06
N ALA A 59 4.76 4.06 4.09
CA ALA A 59 3.69 4.21 3.10
C ALA A 59 3.56 2.98 2.19
N ARG A 60 4.67 2.36 1.76
CA ARG A 60 4.65 1.12 0.99
C ARG A 60 4.11 -0.05 1.79
N VAL A 61 4.50 -0.16 3.06
CA VAL A 61 3.95 -1.17 3.97
C VAL A 61 2.45 -0.98 4.14
N ALA A 62 1.99 0.25 4.42
CA ALA A 62 0.56 0.57 4.53
C ALA A 62 -0.21 0.17 3.26
N GLN A 63 0.35 0.43 2.08
CA GLN A 63 -0.22 0.01 0.79
C GLN A 63 -0.34 -1.51 0.67
N ILE A 64 0.74 -2.26 1.02
CA ILE A 64 0.78 -3.72 0.88
C ILE A 64 -0.22 -4.39 1.81
N ILE A 65 -0.28 -3.98 3.07
CA ILE A 65 -1.20 -4.57 4.05
C ILE A 65 -2.63 -4.09 3.88
N GLY A 66 -2.86 -3.02 3.10
CA GLY A 66 -4.17 -2.41 2.92
C GLY A 66 -4.62 -1.67 4.16
N ALA A 67 -3.72 -0.93 4.81
CA ALA A 67 -4.05 -0.12 5.97
C ALA A 67 -5.01 1.00 5.60
N ASP A 68 -5.96 1.30 6.49
CA ASP A 68 -6.88 2.42 6.33
C ASP A 68 -6.23 3.75 6.74
N THR A 69 -5.25 3.69 7.62
CA THR A 69 -4.59 4.87 8.18
C THR A 69 -3.10 4.64 8.41
N LEU A 70 -2.29 5.62 8.02
CA LEU A 70 -0.87 5.75 8.36
C LEU A 70 -0.66 7.03 9.18
N ILE A 71 0.05 6.93 10.29
CA ILE A 71 0.45 8.09 11.10
C ILE A 71 1.96 8.22 11.03
N ILE A 72 2.45 9.32 10.48
CA ILE A 72 3.86 9.70 10.48
C ILE A 72 4.13 10.61 11.68
N LEU A 73 4.89 10.11 12.63
CA LEU A 73 5.38 10.89 13.77
C LEU A 73 6.73 11.51 13.42
N SER A 74 6.80 12.83 13.39
CA SER A 74 7.96 13.61 12.95
C SER A 74 8.36 14.62 14.01
N ASP A 75 9.33 15.47 13.70
CA ASP A 75 9.75 16.62 14.50
C ASP A 75 8.88 17.87 14.29
N VAL A 76 7.88 17.78 13.37
CA VAL A 76 6.98 18.88 13.03
C VAL A 76 5.52 18.51 13.32
N ASP A 77 4.69 19.51 13.62
CA ASP A 77 3.27 19.30 13.90
C ASP A 77 2.44 19.01 12.63
N GLY A 78 3.03 19.17 11.45
CA GLY A 78 2.36 18.98 10.15
C GLY A 78 3.02 19.79 9.04
N LEU A 79 2.36 19.92 7.90
CA LEU A 79 2.81 20.81 6.82
C LEU A 79 2.44 22.27 7.15
N TYR A 80 3.39 23.17 6.98
CA TYR A 80 3.19 24.60 7.21
C TYR A 80 3.02 25.36 5.90
N ASP A 81 1.99 26.20 5.84
CA ASP A 81 1.83 27.18 4.77
C ASP A 81 2.80 28.35 4.99
N LYS A 82 3.80 28.47 4.12
CA LYS A 82 4.82 29.52 4.18
C LYS A 82 4.23 30.93 3.96
N SER A 83 3.13 31.05 3.21
CA SER A 83 2.49 32.33 2.88
C SER A 83 1.62 32.87 4.02
N LYS A 84 1.16 32.02 4.93
CA LYS A 84 0.20 32.33 6.01
C LYS A 84 0.81 32.24 7.40
N LYS A 85 1.92 32.95 7.68
CA LYS A 85 2.56 32.99 9.01
C LYS A 85 2.81 31.59 9.61
N ARG A 86 3.20 30.62 8.79
CA ARG A 86 3.43 29.23 9.19
C ARG A 86 2.22 28.53 9.84
N LYS A 87 1.00 28.80 9.36
CA LYS A 87 -0.17 28.02 9.79
C LYS A 87 -0.08 26.60 9.26
N ILE A 88 -0.49 25.64 10.08
CA ILE A 88 -0.57 24.22 9.67
C ILE A 88 -1.67 24.07 8.63
N ILE A 89 -1.34 23.40 7.54
CA ILE A 89 -2.32 22.92 6.54
C ILE A 89 -3.03 21.73 7.12
N LYS A 90 -4.27 21.92 7.56
CA LYS A 90 -5.03 20.89 8.27
C LYS A 90 -5.39 19.71 7.40
N THR A 91 -5.74 19.95 6.13
CA THR A 91 -6.28 18.93 5.24
C THR A 91 -5.73 19.09 3.84
N VAL A 92 -5.32 17.97 3.24
CA VAL A 92 -4.84 17.87 1.87
C VAL A 92 -5.62 16.77 1.15
N THR A 93 -6.42 17.15 0.15
CA THR A 93 -7.19 16.20 -0.68
C THR A 93 -6.52 15.93 -2.03
N LYS A 94 -5.56 16.77 -2.40
CA LYS A 94 -4.78 16.66 -3.65
C LYS A 94 -3.40 17.27 -3.44
N ILE A 95 -2.37 16.57 -3.89
CA ILE A 95 -0.99 17.08 -3.90
C ILE A 95 -0.76 17.70 -5.29
N ASP A 96 -1.05 18.99 -5.37
CA ASP A 96 -0.88 19.81 -6.57
C ASP A 96 0.39 20.66 -6.53
N SER A 97 0.53 21.61 -7.47
CA SER A 97 1.68 22.51 -7.54
C SER A 97 1.83 23.38 -6.28
N SER A 98 0.73 23.78 -5.64
CA SER A 98 0.79 24.61 -4.42
C SER A 98 1.36 23.83 -3.23
N ILE A 99 0.98 22.57 -3.07
CA ILE A 99 1.54 21.70 -2.04
C ILE A 99 2.99 21.33 -2.38
N ASN A 100 3.31 21.07 -3.67
CA ASN A 100 4.68 20.81 -4.09
C ASN A 100 5.62 22.00 -3.89
N ALA A 101 5.12 23.21 -4.01
CA ALA A 101 5.90 24.43 -3.74
C ALA A 101 6.34 24.60 -2.27
N LEU A 102 5.79 23.80 -1.35
CA LEU A 102 6.27 23.75 0.04
C LEU A 102 7.60 22.99 0.17
N ILE A 103 7.98 22.21 -0.83
CA ILE A 103 9.29 21.55 -0.89
C ILE A 103 10.34 22.64 -1.02
N ASP A 104 11.14 22.82 0.04
CA ASP A 104 12.29 23.73 -0.02
C ASP A 104 13.42 23.00 -0.74
N ASN A 105 13.96 23.62 -1.80
CA ASN A 105 15.13 23.10 -2.52
C ASN A 105 16.43 23.17 -1.70
N ARG A 106 16.38 23.64 -0.46
CA ARG A 106 17.51 23.59 0.45
C ARG A 106 17.65 22.17 0.97
N LYS A 107 18.64 21.44 0.47
CA LYS A 107 19.13 20.21 1.06
C LYS A 107 19.48 20.51 2.52
N ASN A 108 18.66 20.04 3.46
CA ASN A 108 19.07 20.05 4.85
C ASN A 108 20.27 19.14 4.99
N ALA A 109 21.40 19.67 5.43
CA ALA A 109 22.68 18.98 5.55
C ALA A 109 22.66 17.81 6.56
N TYR A 110 21.58 17.64 7.31
CA TYR A 110 21.38 16.61 8.34
C TYR A 110 20.02 15.98 8.21
N GLY A 111 19.94 14.85 7.49
CA GLY A 111 18.77 13.98 7.44
C GLY A 111 18.13 13.83 6.06
N SER A 112 17.93 12.59 5.66
CA SER A 112 17.31 12.19 4.40
C SER A 112 15.78 12.43 4.37
N GLY A 113 15.14 12.71 5.52
CA GLY A 113 13.70 12.80 5.72
C GLY A 113 13.16 14.24 5.70
N GLY A 114 13.05 14.87 4.53
CA GLY A 114 12.46 16.20 4.38
C GLY A 114 10.95 16.20 4.09
N ILE A 115 10.38 17.39 3.85
CA ILE A 115 8.99 17.54 3.37
C ILE A 115 8.75 16.73 2.08
N ALA A 116 9.76 16.62 1.21
CA ALA A 116 9.68 15.87 -0.04
C ALA A 116 9.33 14.39 0.19
N THR A 117 10.02 13.71 1.10
CA THR A 117 9.77 12.29 1.40
C THR A 117 8.40 12.07 2.03
N LYS A 118 7.94 12.99 2.87
CA LYS A 118 6.59 12.96 3.46
C LYS A 118 5.50 13.16 2.40
N LEU A 119 5.73 14.02 1.41
CA LEU A 119 4.80 14.19 0.29
C LEU A 119 4.81 12.98 -0.65
N ASP A 120 5.95 12.32 -0.85
CA ASP A 120 6.02 11.06 -1.60
C ASP A 120 5.26 9.93 -0.87
N ALA A 121 5.44 9.81 0.44
CA ALA A 121 4.66 8.89 1.26
C ALA A 121 3.16 9.19 1.18
N ALA A 122 2.77 10.46 1.23
CA ALA A 122 1.38 10.88 1.09
C ALA A 122 0.78 10.52 -0.28
N ARG A 123 1.55 10.66 -1.38
CA ARG A 123 1.11 10.21 -2.72
C ARG A 123 0.83 8.72 -2.75
N ILE A 124 1.72 7.91 -2.16
CA ILE A 124 1.54 6.46 -2.07
C ILE A 124 0.26 6.14 -1.30
N CYS A 125 0.06 6.75 -0.12
CA CYS A 125 -1.11 6.53 0.73
C CYS A 125 -2.42 6.93 0.03
N ILE A 126 -2.49 8.14 -0.54
CA ILE A 126 -3.69 8.63 -1.25
C ILE A 126 -4.07 7.68 -2.39
N ASN A 127 -3.08 7.20 -3.17
CA ASN A 127 -3.31 6.28 -4.28
C ASN A 127 -3.73 4.87 -3.79
N ALA A 128 -3.28 4.49 -2.60
CA ALA A 128 -3.66 3.22 -1.96
C ALA A 128 -4.99 3.26 -1.21
N GLY A 129 -5.67 4.42 -1.17
CA GLY A 129 -6.90 4.58 -0.40
C GLY A 129 -6.68 4.65 1.11
N CYS A 130 -5.45 4.95 1.54
CA CYS A 130 -5.04 5.04 2.93
C CYS A 130 -5.01 6.51 3.37
N HIS A 131 -5.66 6.84 4.47
CA HIS A 131 -5.51 8.14 5.12
C HIS A 131 -4.11 8.28 5.68
N MET A 132 -3.49 9.45 5.55
CA MET A 132 -2.19 9.70 6.15
C MET A 132 -2.22 10.94 7.03
N PHE A 133 -1.63 10.84 8.21
CA PHE A 133 -1.47 11.96 9.13
C PHE A 133 0.01 12.24 9.37
N ILE A 134 0.37 13.52 9.45
CA ILE A 134 1.69 13.96 9.90
C ILE A 134 1.49 14.76 11.17
N GLY A 135 2.21 14.42 12.22
CA GLY A 135 2.20 15.15 13.48
C GLY A 135 3.47 14.98 14.29
N ASN A 136 3.54 15.68 15.41
CA ASN A 136 4.74 15.75 16.23
C ASN A 136 4.89 14.52 17.11
N GLY A 137 5.99 13.78 16.92
CA GLY A 137 6.34 12.58 17.67
C GLY A 137 7.19 12.82 18.92
N VAL A 138 7.69 14.06 19.10
CA VAL A 138 8.58 14.39 20.25
C VAL A 138 7.78 14.64 21.52
N LYS A 139 6.48 14.91 21.40
CA LYS A 139 5.59 15.18 22.54
C LYS A 139 5.26 13.91 23.31
N ASN A 140 5.01 14.05 24.62
CA ASN A 140 4.50 12.95 25.44
C ASN A 140 3.13 12.51 24.90
N SER A 141 2.93 11.20 24.77
CA SER A 141 1.70 10.62 24.20
C SER A 141 1.32 11.28 22.86
N PRO A 142 2.19 11.21 21.82
CA PRO A 142 2.12 12.05 20.63
C PRO A 142 0.80 11.93 19.90
N ILE A 143 0.21 10.74 19.82
CA ILE A 143 -1.08 10.52 19.15
C ILE A 143 -2.21 11.24 19.90
N ASN A 144 -2.27 11.12 21.22
CA ASN A 144 -3.26 11.84 22.04
C ASN A 144 -3.08 13.34 21.88
N HIS A 145 -1.83 13.82 21.96
CA HIS A 145 -1.52 15.24 21.76
C HIS A 145 -2.00 15.76 20.39
N MET A 146 -1.80 15.00 19.32
CA MET A 146 -2.28 15.34 17.99
C MET A 146 -3.80 15.47 17.95
N ILE A 147 -4.52 14.52 18.54
CA ILE A 147 -6.00 14.47 18.52
C ILE A 147 -6.58 15.61 19.35
N GLU A 148 -6.16 15.78 20.58
CA GLU A 148 -6.68 16.77 21.54
C GLU A 148 -6.44 18.20 21.07
N ASN A 149 -5.23 18.50 20.57
CA ASN A 149 -4.86 19.84 20.13
C ASN A 149 -5.16 20.09 18.65
N LYS A 150 -5.62 19.08 17.91
CA LYS A 150 -5.84 19.15 16.45
C LYS A 150 -4.60 19.66 15.70
N LEU A 151 -3.40 19.26 16.15
CA LEU A 151 -2.11 19.63 15.57
C LEU A 151 -1.61 18.49 14.67
N TYR A 152 -2.04 18.50 13.41
CA TYR A 152 -1.64 17.54 12.37
C TYR A 152 -2.01 18.04 10.98
N THR A 153 -1.40 17.47 9.97
CA THR A 153 -1.87 17.51 8.58
C THR A 153 -2.49 16.16 8.20
N HIS A 154 -3.71 16.18 7.70
CA HIS A 154 -4.44 15.02 7.25
C HIS A 154 -4.52 14.97 5.73
N PHE A 155 -3.98 13.93 5.12
CA PHE A 155 -4.11 13.61 3.71
C PHE A 155 -5.27 12.64 3.52
N ILE A 156 -6.26 13.07 2.72
CA ILE A 156 -7.50 12.31 2.51
C ILE A 156 -7.47 11.64 1.14
N PRO A 157 -7.58 10.30 1.06
CA PRO A 157 -7.69 9.60 -0.21
C PRO A 157 -9.08 9.85 -0.84
N LYS A 158 -9.14 9.78 -2.18
CA LYS A 158 -10.40 9.90 -2.92
C LYS A 158 -11.16 8.58 -3.06
N ILE A 159 -10.49 7.48 -2.81
CA ILE A 159 -11.01 6.11 -2.97
C ILE A 159 -10.76 5.35 -1.68
N SER A 160 -11.56 4.33 -1.40
CA SER A 160 -11.32 3.45 -0.28
C SER A 160 -10.12 2.53 -0.53
N SER A 161 -9.53 1.98 0.53
CA SER A 161 -8.47 0.98 0.45
C SER A 161 -8.92 -0.27 -0.33
N LEU A 162 -10.20 -0.64 -0.21
CA LEU A 162 -10.80 -1.74 -0.97
C LEU A 162 -10.86 -1.46 -2.48
N ASP A 163 -11.25 -0.24 -2.86
CA ASP A 163 -11.33 0.15 -4.28
C ASP A 163 -9.94 0.34 -4.89
N ALA A 164 -8.98 0.84 -4.11
CA ALA A 164 -7.58 0.91 -4.51
C ALA A 164 -7.02 -0.49 -4.78
N LYS A 165 -7.31 -1.47 -3.91
CA LYS A 165 -6.93 -2.87 -4.09
C LYS A 165 -7.55 -3.48 -5.34
N LYS A 166 -8.85 -3.25 -5.59
CA LYS A 166 -9.52 -3.68 -6.83
C LYS A 166 -8.85 -3.09 -8.06
N LYS A 167 -8.59 -1.78 -8.08
CA LYS A 167 -7.89 -1.11 -9.18
C LYS A 167 -6.49 -1.67 -9.40
N TRP A 168 -5.74 -1.94 -8.32
CA TRP A 168 -4.41 -2.53 -8.42
C TRP A 168 -4.45 -3.94 -9.04
N ILE A 169 -5.46 -4.77 -8.71
CA ILE A 169 -5.68 -6.09 -9.33
C ILE A 169 -5.97 -5.92 -10.83
N ILE A 170 -6.80 -4.95 -11.19
CA ILE A 170 -7.21 -4.70 -12.59
C ILE A 170 -6.07 -4.12 -13.42
N SER A 171 -5.29 -3.19 -12.85
CA SER A 171 -4.24 -2.46 -13.56
C SER A 171 -2.95 -3.25 -13.79
N SER A 172 -2.80 -4.42 -13.18
CA SER A 172 -1.64 -5.27 -13.43
C SER A 172 -1.70 -5.81 -14.87
N LEU A 173 -0.81 -5.30 -15.72
CA LEU A 173 -0.81 -5.49 -17.18
C LEU A 173 -0.55 -6.94 -17.60
N ASN A 174 0.20 -7.73 -16.82
CA ASN A 174 0.55 -9.11 -17.16
C ASN A 174 -0.32 -10.09 -16.36
N SER A 175 -1.11 -10.89 -17.06
CA SER A 175 -1.69 -12.11 -16.53
C SER A 175 -0.74 -13.28 -16.82
N PHE A 176 -0.47 -14.09 -15.82
CA PHE A 176 0.39 -15.27 -15.95
C PHE A 176 -0.35 -16.49 -16.51
N GLY A 177 -1.68 -16.45 -16.53
CA GLY A 177 -2.51 -17.48 -17.11
C GLY A 177 -3.97 -17.08 -17.29
N LYS A 178 -4.72 -18.00 -17.90
CA LYS A 178 -6.17 -17.89 -18.10
C LYS A 178 -6.86 -19.07 -17.46
N ILE A 179 -8.00 -18.80 -16.85
CA ILE A 179 -8.94 -19.81 -16.37
C ILE A 179 -10.23 -19.68 -17.18
N TYR A 180 -10.58 -20.74 -17.88
CA TYR A 180 -11.83 -20.87 -18.62
C TYR A 180 -12.89 -21.41 -17.68
N ILE A 181 -14.05 -20.74 -17.65
CA ILE A 181 -15.14 -21.09 -16.75
C ILE A 181 -16.43 -21.35 -17.51
N ASP A 182 -17.29 -22.17 -16.92
CA ASP A 182 -18.62 -22.46 -17.44
C ASP A 182 -19.59 -21.27 -17.26
N LYS A 183 -20.78 -21.39 -17.84
CA LYS A 183 -21.83 -20.36 -17.77
C LYS A 183 -22.37 -20.18 -16.34
N GLY A 184 -22.37 -21.22 -15.52
CA GLY A 184 -22.82 -21.16 -14.13
C GLY A 184 -21.88 -20.34 -13.28
N ALA A 185 -20.57 -20.61 -13.37
CA ALA A 185 -19.53 -19.87 -12.69
C ALA A 185 -19.47 -18.40 -13.18
N ALA A 186 -19.62 -18.15 -14.48
CA ALA A 186 -19.70 -16.80 -15.04
C ALA A 186 -20.86 -16.00 -14.42
N LYS A 187 -22.03 -16.61 -14.30
CA LYS A 187 -23.18 -16.00 -13.65
C LYS A 187 -22.93 -15.74 -12.18
N ALA A 188 -22.34 -16.69 -11.44
CA ALA A 188 -22.00 -16.50 -10.03
C ALA A 188 -21.03 -15.35 -9.79
N LEU A 189 -20.00 -15.21 -10.62
CA LEU A 189 -19.04 -14.09 -10.56
C LEU A 189 -19.71 -12.73 -10.78
N ASN A 190 -20.64 -12.64 -11.71
CA ASN A 190 -21.40 -11.40 -11.95
C ASN A 190 -22.25 -10.97 -10.75
N TYR A 191 -22.65 -11.92 -9.89
CA TYR A 191 -23.29 -11.65 -8.60
C TYR A 191 -22.30 -11.44 -7.43
N GLY A 192 -21.00 -11.26 -7.73
CA GLY A 192 -19.99 -11.01 -6.70
C GLY A 192 -19.57 -12.22 -5.88
N LYS A 193 -19.90 -13.43 -6.32
CA LYS A 193 -19.48 -14.69 -5.67
C LYS A 193 -18.04 -15.01 -6.08
N SER A 194 -17.36 -15.84 -5.26
CA SER A 194 -16.03 -16.37 -5.57
C SER A 194 -16.12 -17.50 -6.60
N LEU A 195 -15.08 -17.62 -7.45
CA LEU A 195 -14.92 -18.75 -8.35
C LEU A 195 -14.53 -20.00 -7.53
N LEU A 196 -15.28 -21.08 -7.74
CA LEU A 196 -14.99 -22.40 -7.18
C LEU A 196 -14.37 -23.29 -8.26
N ALA A 197 -13.56 -24.27 -7.87
CA ALA A 197 -12.92 -25.22 -8.77
C ALA A 197 -13.93 -25.96 -9.66
N ALA A 198 -15.11 -26.28 -9.14
CA ALA A 198 -16.18 -26.96 -9.90
C ALA A 198 -16.68 -26.19 -11.15
N GLY A 199 -16.44 -24.86 -11.20
CA GLY A 199 -16.81 -24.03 -12.36
C GLY A 199 -15.67 -23.84 -13.37
N ILE A 200 -14.51 -24.46 -13.15
CA ILE A 200 -13.34 -24.36 -14.03
C ILE A 200 -13.40 -25.45 -15.09
N VAL A 201 -13.33 -25.05 -16.35
CA VAL A 201 -13.36 -25.96 -17.51
C VAL A 201 -11.94 -26.33 -17.96
N ARG A 202 -11.04 -25.36 -17.99
CA ARG A 202 -9.63 -25.57 -18.35
C ARG A 202 -8.77 -24.40 -17.90
N ILE A 203 -7.46 -24.63 -17.87
CA ILE A 203 -6.43 -23.67 -17.52
C ILE A 203 -5.46 -23.53 -18.67
N GLU A 204 -4.93 -22.32 -18.88
CA GLU A 204 -3.92 -21.99 -19.86
C GLU A 204 -2.83 -21.13 -19.19
N GLY A 205 -1.57 -21.51 -19.36
CA GLY A 205 -0.41 -20.87 -18.74
C GLY A 205 -0.02 -21.49 -17.39
N VAL A 206 1.14 -21.07 -16.89
CA VAL A 206 1.68 -21.49 -15.59
C VAL A 206 1.68 -20.31 -14.67
N PHE A 207 1.03 -20.45 -13.52
CA PHE A 207 0.94 -19.39 -12.52
C PHE A 207 1.01 -19.95 -11.10
N GLU A 208 1.50 -19.11 -10.22
CA GLU A 208 1.65 -19.40 -8.81
C GLU A 208 0.51 -18.77 -7.99
N LYS A 209 0.38 -19.23 -6.76
CA LYS A 209 -0.54 -18.66 -5.79
C LYS A 209 -0.30 -17.16 -5.59
N GLY A 210 -1.34 -16.36 -5.78
CA GLY A 210 -1.30 -14.91 -5.66
C GLY A 210 -0.97 -14.18 -6.95
N GLU A 211 -0.74 -14.89 -8.05
CA GLU A 211 -0.52 -14.26 -9.35
C GLU A 211 -1.83 -13.86 -10.01
N ASN A 212 -1.71 -12.85 -10.91
CA ASN A 212 -2.85 -12.32 -11.64
C ASN A 212 -3.22 -13.24 -12.79
N ILE A 213 -4.49 -13.63 -12.83
CA ILE A 213 -5.05 -14.50 -13.84
C ILE A 213 -6.24 -13.82 -14.54
N LEU A 214 -6.42 -14.12 -15.82
CA LEU A 214 -7.62 -13.78 -16.56
C LEU A 214 -8.67 -14.86 -16.35
N ILE A 215 -9.90 -14.46 -16.13
CA ILE A 215 -11.05 -15.34 -16.13
C ILE A 215 -11.82 -15.07 -17.42
N VAL A 216 -11.98 -16.09 -18.22
CA VAL A 216 -12.59 -16.02 -19.55
C VAL A 216 -13.73 -17.05 -19.66
N ASP A 217 -14.69 -16.78 -20.54
CA ASP A 217 -15.70 -17.77 -20.92
C ASP A 217 -15.15 -18.78 -21.93
N GLU A 218 -15.97 -19.74 -22.30
CA GLU A 218 -15.65 -20.79 -23.29
C GLU A 218 -15.23 -20.20 -24.66
N ASN A 219 -15.68 -19.00 -24.98
CA ASN A 219 -15.37 -18.29 -26.23
C ASN A 219 -14.12 -17.37 -26.10
N ASN A 220 -13.33 -17.51 -25.04
CA ASN A 220 -12.15 -16.68 -24.74
C ASN A 220 -12.47 -15.19 -24.52
N LYS A 221 -13.73 -14.84 -24.23
CA LYS A 221 -14.11 -13.48 -23.85
C LYS A 221 -13.73 -13.25 -22.39
N GLN A 222 -12.97 -12.17 -22.15
CA GLN A 222 -12.59 -11.79 -20.79
C GLN A 222 -13.83 -11.38 -19.98
N LEU A 223 -14.03 -12.06 -18.84
CA LEU A 223 -15.11 -11.78 -17.89
C LEU A 223 -14.58 -11.03 -16.66
N ALA A 224 -13.43 -11.44 -16.16
CA ALA A 224 -12.86 -10.87 -14.93
C ALA A 224 -11.34 -10.99 -14.90
N ARG A 225 -10.74 -10.37 -13.87
CA ARG A 225 -9.36 -10.58 -13.44
C ARG A 225 -9.35 -10.84 -11.94
N GLY A 226 -8.45 -11.69 -11.49
CA GLY A 226 -8.34 -12.04 -10.09
C GLY A 226 -6.94 -12.50 -9.71
N LEU A 227 -6.75 -12.70 -8.41
CA LEU A 227 -5.56 -13.33 -7.87
C LEU A 227 -5.87 -14.80 -7.60
N SER A 228 -5.05 -15.70 -8.11
CA SER A 228 -5.20 -17.12 -7.84
C SER A 228 -4.94 -17.44 -6.36
N SER A 229 -5.78 -18.24 -5.76
CA SER A 229 -5.55 -18.80 -4.43
C SER A 229 -4.75 -20.10 -4.47
N PHE A 230 -4.54 -20.65 -5.67
CA PHE A 230 -3.88 -21.94 -5.93
C PHE A 230 -2.85 -21.77 -7.06
N THR A 231 -1.92 -22.68 -7.17
CA THR A 231 -1.03 -22.79 -8.35
C THR A 231 -1.83 -23.38 -9.52
N SER A 232 -1.33 -23.21 -10.76
CA SER A 232 -1.96 -23.83 -11.94
C SER A 232 -1.98 -25.34 -11.91
N SER A 233 -1.12 -25.99 -11.10
CA SER A 233 -1.03 -27.43 -10.92
C SER A 233 -1.93 -27.97 -9.80
N GLU A 234 -2.43 -27.12 -8.91
CA GLU A 234 -3.34 -27.49 -7.82
C GLU A 234 -4.82 -27.40 -8.23
N ILE A 235 -5.13 -26.77 -9.35
CA ILE A 235 -6.48 -26.59 -9.87
C ILE A 235 -6.80 -27.71 -10.87
#